data_cfe06fd67feb576516ed7e299cc4df9b
#
_entry.id   cfe06fd67feb576516ed7e299cc4df9b
#
_cell.length_a   1.000
_cell.length_b   1.000
_cell.length_c   1.000
_cell.angle_alpha   90.00
_cell.angle_beta   90.00
_cell.angle_gamma   90.00
#
_symmetry.space_group_name_H-M   'P 1'
#
loop_
_entity.id
_entity.type
_entity.pdbx_description
1 polymer ?
#
loop_
_entity_poly.entity_id
_entity_poly.type
_entity_poly.pdbx_seq_one_letter_code
_entity_poly.pdbx_strand_id
1 'polypeptide(L)'
;MMPVSQTTPRPVAQDDVAVWDPWVRVGHWLLVITFATAYLSGDEEAGGPDQIHVVSGYILAGVLILRIVWGFVGSEHARFRDFAYGPAGSARYLFNLARGRSRRYLGHSPAGGLMVLALLACLTGTVVTGLVAYGELGRGPLAGMVTPRTPAAPPPGSHGAGSSEDGGGEAESLAAELHETLANVTLGLIVLHLLGVAGASLAHRENLVAAMIHGRKRRDRDGH
;
A
#
# COMPACT_ATOMS: atom_id res chain seq x y z
N MET A 1 52.57 45.86 1.35
CA MET A 1 52.22 44.45 1.22
C MET A 1 50.89 44.27 1.98
N MET A 2 49.75 44.33 1.25
CA MET A 2 48.40 44.20 1.88
C MET A 2 48.03 42.73 2.00
N PRO A 3 47.43 42.28 3.14
CA PRO A 3 47.03 40.91 3.28
C PRO A 3 45.81 40.61 2.40
N VAL A 4 45.94 39.59 1.56
CA VAL A 4 44.82 39.03 0.75
C VAL A 4 43.80 38.38 1.72
N SER A 5 42.64 39.03 1.83
CA SER A 5 41.51 38.48 2.61
C SER A 5 41.05 37.18 1.94
N GLN A 6 41.35 36.04 2.57
CA GLN A 6 40.83 34.74 2.18
C GLN A 6 39.34 34.68 2.57
N THR A 7 38.45 34.94 1.62
CA THR A 7 37.03 34.73 1.76
C THR A 7 36.79 33.20 1.80
N THR A 8 36.57 32.65 3.00
CA THR A 8 36.13 31.26 3.20
C THR A 8 34.84 31.07 2.42
N PRO A 9 34.73 30.08 1.51
CA PRO A 9 33.48 29.81 0.82
C PRO A 9 32.41 29.46 1.86
N ARG A 10 31.31 30.26 1.93
CA ARG A 10 30.12 29.86 2.72
C ARG A 10 29.68 28.48 2.26
N PRO A 11 29.38 27.55 3.22
CA PRO A 11 28.74 26.30 2.86
C PRO A 11 27.44 26.65 2.12
N VAL A 12 27.38 26.26 0.85
CA VAL A 12 26.17 26.46 0.04
C VAL A 12 25.09 25.62 0.67
N ALA A 13 24.07 26.28 1.24
CA ALA A 13 22.89 25.62 1.78
C ALA A 13 22.36 24.65 0.70
N GLN A 14 22.26 23.39 1.04
CA GLN A 14 21.60 22.41 0.18
C GLN A 14 20.14 22.80 0.15
N ASP A 15 19.66 23.32 -0.98
CA ASP A 15 18.26 23.69 -1.17
C ASP A 15 17.42 22.41 -1.20
N ASP A 16 16.82 22.07 -0.07
CA ASP A 16 15.85 20.99 0.03
C ASP A 16 14.50 21.45 -0.53
N VAL A 17 13.94 20.65 -1.44
CA VAL A 17 12.60 20.88 -2.01
C VAL A 17 11.58 20.01 -1.28
N ALA A 18 10.46 20.63 -0.86
CA ALA A 18 9.31 19.91 -0.35
C ALA A 18 8.65 19.14 -1.50
N VAL A 19 8.66 17.79 -1.43
CA VAL A 19 8.09 16.91 -2.46
C VAL A 19 6.80 16.25 -2.00
N TRP A 20 6.76 15.81 -0.74
CA TRP A 20 5.62 15.12 -0.19
C TRP A 20 4.85 15.99 0.79
N ASP A 21 3.58 16.24 0.51
CA ASP A 21 2.72 16.97 1.44
C ASP A 21 2.40 16.14 2.70
N PRO A 22 2.00 16.81 3.82
CA PRO A 22 1.71 16.12 5.08
C PRO A 22 0.60 15.06 4.94
N TRP A 23 -0.41 15.29 4.10
CA TRP A 23 -1.53 14.36 3.90
C TRP A 23 -1.08 13.04 3.28
N VAL A 24 -0.21 13.10 2.25
CA VAL A 24 0.37 11.90 1.62
C VAL A 24 1.22 11.13 2.63
N ARG A 25 2.03 11.83 3.43
CA ARG A 25 2.93 11.22 4.42
C ARG A 25 2.16 10.53 5.55
N VAL A 26 1.24 11.26 6.19
CA VAL A 26 0.42 10.71 7.27
C VAL A 26 -0.45 9.56 6.75
N GLY A 27 -1.12 9.75 5.60
CA GLY A 27 -1.91 8.70 4.97
C GLY A 27 -1.10 7.45 4.65
N HIS A 28 0.13 7.60 4.12
CA HIS A 28 1.02 6.47 3.85
C HIS A 28 1.34 5.66 5.12
N TRP A 29 1.76 6.31 6.19
CA TRP A 29 2.09 5.61 7.43
C TRP A 29 0.86 4.98 8.11
N LEU A 30 -0.31 5.62 8.00
CA LEU A 30 -1.57 5.03 8.45
C LEU A 30 -1.91 3.77 7.64
N LEU A 31 -1.77 3.79 6.29
CA LEU A 31 -1.96 2.61 5.46
C LEU A 31 -1.01 1.48 5.86
N VAL A 32 0.28 1.79 6.10
CA VAL A 32 1.27 0.79 6.54
C VAL A 32 0.86 0.16 7.88
N ILE A 33 0.54 0.98 8.89
CA ILE A 33 0.20 0.49 10.23
C ILE A 33 -1.10 -0.31 10.19
N THR A 34 -2.15 0.22 9.57
CA THR A 34 -3.47 -0.44 9.56
C THR A 34 -3.47 -1.73 8.73
N PHE A 35 -2.75 -1.76 7.59
CA PHE A 35 -2.58 -2.99 6.82
C PHE A 35 -1.80 -4.05 7.62
N ALA A 36 -0.67 -3.68 8.22
CA ALA A 36 0.12 -4.61 9.04
C ALA A 36 -0.69 -5.16 10.22
N THR A 37 -1.45 -4.29 10.92
CA THR A 37 -2.32 -4.72 12.02
C THR A 37 -3.43 -5.65 11.53
N ALA A 38 -4.14 -5.30 10.45
CA ALA A 38 -5.17 -6.15 9.88
C ALA A 38 -4.60 -7.49 9.41
N TYR A 39 -3.46 -7.49 8.71
CA TYR A 39 -2.84 -8.72 8.21
C TYR A 39 -2.42 -9.66 9.35
N LEU A 40 -1.82 -9.13 10.43
CA LEU A 40 -1.35 -9.92 11.56
C LEU A 40 -2.48 -10.40 12.49
N SER A 41 -3.67 -9.78 12.42
CA SER A 41 -4.87 -10.19 13.18
C SER A 41 -5.90 -10.88 12.30
N GLY A 42 -5.51 -11.34 11.10
CA GLY A 42 -6.41 -11.96 10.13
C GLY A 42 -6.67 -13.45 10.36
N ASP A 43 -5.98 -14.08 11.30
CA ASP A 43 -6.24 -15.48 11.66
C ASP A 43 -7.65 -15.61 12.20
N GLU A 44 -8.48 -16.40 11.50
CA GLU A 44 -9.85 -16.66 11.91
C GLU A 44 -9.88 -17.68 13.05
N GLU A 45 -10.24 -17.22 14.24
CA GLU A 45 -10.72 -18.14 15.29
C GLU A 45 -12.17 -18.56 15.00
N ALA A 46 -12.61 -19.66 15.60
CA ALA A 46 -13.98 -20.19 15.43
C ALA A 46 -15.04 -19.12 15.76
N GLY A 47 -15.54 -18.40 14.76
CA GLY A 47 -16.55 -17.33 14.95
C GLY A 47 -16.40 -16.11 14.02
N GLY A 48 -15.40 -16.09 13.15
CA GLY A 48 -15.12 -15.02 12.20
C GLY A 48 -13.97 -14.09 12.63
N PRO A 49 -13.68 -13.04 11.85
CA PRO A 49 -12.51 -12.22 12.04
C PRO A 49 -12.51 -11.48 13.38
N ASP A 50 -11.31 -11.36 13.99
CA ASP A 50 -11.12 -10.62 15.24
C ASP A 50 -11.52 -9.14 15.09
N GLN A 51 -11.99 -8.55 16.17
CA GLN A 51 -12.38 -7.13 16.21
C GLN A 51 -11.25 -6.21 15.81
N ILE A 52 -9.98 -6.54 16.12
CA ILE A 52 -8.80 -5.76 15.74
C ILE A 52 -8.67 -5.75 14.21
N HIS A 53 -8.84 -6.91 13.56
CA HIS A 53 -8.85 -7.02 12.10
C HIS A 53 -9.92 -6.11 11.48
N VAL A 54 -11.15 -6.22 11.95
CA VAL A 54 -12.30 -5.47 11.41
C VAL A 54 -12.11 -3.96 11.58
N VAL A 55 -11.71 -3.50 12.77
CA VAL A 55 -11.47 -2.07 13.05
C VAL A 55 -10.32 -1.55 12.20
N SER A 56 -9.21 -2.28 12.10
CA SER A 56 -8.07 -1.92 11.27
C SER A 56 -8.47 -1.84 9.79
N GLY A 57 -9.30 -2.78 9.32
CA GLY A 57 -9.85 -2.79 7.97
C GLY A 57 -10.71 -1.57 7.66
N TYR A 58 -11.56 -1.12 8.60
CA TYR A 58 -12.35 0.11 8.42
C TYR A 58 -11.49 1.37 8.40
N ILE A 59 -10.47 1.46 9.26
CA ILE A 59 -9.53 2.59 9.24
C ILE A 59 -8.77 2.60 7.92
N LEU A 60 -8.27 1.44 7.47
CA LEU A 60 -7.61 1.27 6.18
C LEU A 60 -8.51 1.76 5.04
N ALA A 61 -9.79 1.34 5.02
CA ALA A 61 -10.76 1.75 4.01
C ALA A 61 -10.95 3.28 3.98
N GLY A 62 -11.11 3.91 5.14
CA GLY A 62 -11.25 5.37 5.25
C GLY A 62 -10.02 6.12 4.73
N VAL A 63 -8.82 5.69 5.14
CA VAL A 63 -7.55 6.29 4.67
C VAL A 63 -7.36 6.07 3.17
N LEU A 64 -7.72 4.90 2.66
CA LEU A 64 -7.64 4.57 1.24
C LEU A 64 -8.56 5.45 0.39
N ILE A 65 -9.81 5.65 0.81
CA ILE A 65 -10.75 6.56 0.15
C ILE A 65 -10.18 7.99 0.11
N LEU A 66 -9.70 8.49 1.26
CA LEU A 66 -9.08 9.81 1.33
C LEU A 66 -7.86 9.91 0.40
N ARG A 67 -7.02 8.87 0.32
CA ARG A 67 -5.85 8.83 -0.56
C ARG A 67 -6.23 8.83 -2.03
N ILE A 68 -7.28 8.10 -2.40
CA ILE A 68 -7.81 8.07 -3.78
C ILE A 68 -8.35 9.45 -4.15
N VAL A 69 -9.19 10.05 -3.32
CA VAL A 69 -9.72 11.41 -3.53
C VAL A 69 -8.57 12.42 -3.66
N TRP A 70 -7.58 12.35 -2.77
CA TRP A 70 -6.40 13.23 -2.81
C TRP A 70 -5.56 13.02 -4.07
N GLY A 71 -5.60 11.83 -4.66
CA GLY A 71 -4.99 11.52 -5.96
C GLY A 71 -5.59 12.29 -7.15
N PHE A 72 -6.80 12.81 -7.02
CA PHE A 72 -7.44 13.64 -8.04
C PHE A 72 -7.33 15.14 -7.75
N VAL A 73 -7.50 15.56 -6.48
CA VAL A 73 -7.61 16.98 -6.11
C VAL A 73 -6.38 17.52 -5.35
N GLY A 74 -5.46 16.66 -4.95
CA GLY A 74 -4.33 17.00 -4.10
C GLY A 74 -3.23 17.84 -4.75
N SER A 75 -2.08 17.92 -4.08
CA SER A 75 -0.90 18.66 -4.52
C SER A 75 -0.28 18.07 -5.80
N GLU A 76 0.57 18.84 -6.49
CA GLU A 76 1.16 18.49 -7.78
C GLU A 76 1.81 17.09 -7.79
N HIS A 77 2.59 16.73 -6.76
CA HIS A 77 3.25 15.42 -6.70
C HIS A 77 2.37 14.28 -6.14
N ALA A 78 1.15 14.60 -5.67
CA ALA A 78 0.18 13.63 -5.13
C ALA A 78 -0.81 13.13 -6.19
N ARG A 79 -1.01 13.90 -7.28
CA ARG A 79 -2.02 13.59 -8.31
C ARG A 79 -1.58 12.47 -9.21
N PHE A 80 -2.52 11.56 -9.52
CA PHE A 80 -2.28 10.40 -10.38
C PHE A 80 -1.76 10.79 -11.78
N ARG A 81 -2.27 11.87 -12.37
CA ARG A 81 -1.84 12.35 -13.69
C ARG A 81 -0.35 12.69 -13.77
N ASP A 82 0.28 13.03 -12.62
CA ASP A 82 1.66 13.50 -12.58
C ASP A 82 2.67 12.34 -12.50
N PHE A 83 2.21 11.12 -12.26
CA PHE A 83 3.06 9.92 -12.18
C PHE A 83 2.51 8.66 -12.88
N ALA A 84 1.40 8.74 -13.59
CA ALA A 84 0.85 7.63 -14.38
C ALA A 84 1.56 7.53 -15.75
N TYR A 85 2.81 7.11 -15.77
CA TYR A 85 3.64 7.02 -16.99
C TYR A 85 3.31 5.84 -17.92
N GLY A 86 2.39 4.97 -17.51
CA GLY A 86 2.06 3.75 -18.23
C GLY A 86 3.11 2.61 -18.10
N PRO A 87 2.73 1.37 -18.44
CA PRO A 87 3.57 0.19 -18.21
C PRO A 87 4.87 0.19 -19.04
N ALA A 88 4.81 0.67 -20.28
CA ALA A 88 5.99 0.73 -21.15
C ALA A 88 7.06 1.72 -20.63
N GLY A 89 6.63 2.88 -20.09
CA GLY A 89 7.53 3.85 -19.46
C GLY A 89 8.19 3.28 -18.21
N SER A 90 7.43 2.56 -17.40
CA SER A 90 7.90 1.90 -16.18
C SER A 90 8.91 0.78 -16.49
N ALA A 91 8.63 -0.07 -17.48
CA ALA A 91 9.56 -1.12 -17.92
C ALA A 91 10.89 -0.54 -18.43
N ARG A 92 10.83 0.52 -19.25
CA ARG A 92 12.04 1.22 -19.73
C ARG A 92 12.84 1.83 -18.58
N TYR A 93 12.17 2.40 -17.59
CA TYR A 93 12.84 2.94 -16.40
C TYR A 93 13.57 1.84 -15.62
N LEU A 94 12.89 0.71 -15.33
CA LEU A 94 13.50 -0.42 -14.61
C LEU A 94 14.72 -0.99 -15.35
N PHE A 95 14.64 -1.14 -16.68
CA PHE A 95 15.75 -1.58 -17.49
C PHE A 95 16.95 -0.62 -17.43
N ASN A 96 16.69 0.70 -17.47
CA ASN A 96 17.74 1.70 -17.35
C ASN A 96 18.33 1.74 -15.92
N LEU A 97 17.48 1.52 -14.89
CA LEU A 97 17.92 1.45 -13.50
C LEU A 97 18.88 0.27 -13.28
N ALA A 98 18.54 -0.92 -13.80
CA ALA A 98 19.40 -2.10 -13.74
C ALA A 98 20.76 -1.91 -14.43
N ARG A 99 20.83 -1.01 -15.42
CA ARG A 99 22.08 -0.63 -16.15
C ARG A 99 22.81 0.57 -15.54
N GLY A 100 22.35 1.10 -14.40
CA GLY A 100 22.94 2.29 -13.77
C GLY A 100 22.77 3.59 -14.60
N ARG A 101 21.80 3.62 -15.52
CA ARG A 101 21.54 4.76 -16.44
C ARG A 101 20.19 5.43 -16.17
N SER A 102 19.57 5.18 -15.02
CA SER A 102 18.26 5.77 -14.70
C SER A 102 18.39 7.26 -14.39
N ARG A 103 17.41 8.04 -14.88
CA ARG A 103 17.25 9.43 -14.46
C ARG A 103 16.68 9.48 -13.05
N ARG A 104 17.10 10.46 -12.26
CA ARG A 104 16.49 10.77 -10.96
C ARG A 104 15.20 11.55 -11.17
N TYR A 105 14.19 11.26 -10.34
CA TYR A 105 12.90 11.96 -10.34
C TYR A 105 12.67 12.62 -8.97
N LEU A 106 12.21 13.86 -8.96
CA LEU A 106 11.85 14.55 -7.71
C LEU A 106 10.62 13.91 -7.06
N GLY A 107 9.55 13.66 -7.84
CA GLY A 107 8.36 12.93 -7.42
C GLY A 107 8.52 11.41 -7.55
N HIS A 108 7.46 10.74 -8.03
CA HIS A 108 7.50 9.31 -8.31
C HIS A 108 8.25 9.05 -9.63
N SER A 109 9.18 8.09 -9.60
CA SER A 109 9.71 7.51 -10.84
C SER A 109 8.60 6.73 -11.57
N PRO A 110 8.74 6.45 -12.87
CA PRO A 110 7.76 5.66 -13.61
C PRO A 110 7.43 4.31 -12.97
N ALA A 111 8.43 3.59 -12.46
CA ALA A 111 8.22 2.33 -11.74
C ALA A 111 7.55 2.55 -10.37
N GLY A 112 7.94 3.62 -9.65
CA GLY A 112 7.31 3.99 -8.39
C GLY A 112 5.85 4.37 -8.55
N GLY A 113 5.49 5.11 -9.61
CA GLY A 113 4.11 5.46 -9.93
C GLY A 113 3.25 4.24 -10.23
N LEU A 114 3.76 3.30 -11.05
CA LEU A 114 3.06 2.03 -11.32
C LEU A 114 2.86 1.21 -10.04
N MET A 115 3.87 1.14 -9.18
CA MET A 115 3.79 0.44 -7.88
C MET A 115 2.71 1.04 -6.98
N VAL A 116 2.62 2.39 -6.89
CA VAL A 116 1.56 3.06 -6.12
C VAL A 116 0.18 2.69 -6.66
N LEU A 117 -0.02 2.71 -7.98
CA LEU A 117 -1.30 2.34 -8.58
C LEU A 117 -1.64 0.87 -8.33
N ALA A 118 -0.68 -0.05 -8.45
CA ALA A 118 -0.87 -1.47 -8.17
C ALA A 118 -1.25 -1.72 -6.71
N LEU A 119 -0.54 -1.10 -5.76
CA LEU A 119 -0.85 -1.22 -4.34
C LEU A 119 -2.23 -0.65 -4.01
N LEU A 120 -2.60 0.51 -4.54
CA LEU A 120 -3.93 1.09 -4.32
C LEU A 120 -5.04 0.21 -4.90
N ALA A 121 -4.83 -0.38 -6.07
CA ALA A 121 -5.80 -1.30 -6.69
C ALA A 121 -5.97 -2.58 -5.86
N CYS A 122 -4.88 -3.22 -5.45
CA CYS A 122 -4.93 -4.43 -4.62
C CYS A 122 -5.54 -4.14 -3.24
N LEU A 123 -5.16 -3.05 -2.57
CA LEU A 123 -5.75 -2.64 -1.29
C LEU A 123 -7.26 -2.38 -1.43
N THR A 124 -7.68 -1.74 -2.53
CA THR A 124 -9.11 -1.51 -2.81
C THR A 124 -9.85 -2.84 -2.97
N GLY A 125 -9.29 -3.76 -3.73
CA GLY A 125 -9.84 -5.11 -3.89
C GLY A 125 -9.93 -5.85 -2.56
N THR A 126 -8.87 -5.83 -1.76
CA THR A 126 -8.85 -6.44 -0.41
C THR A 126 -9.93 -5.86 0.48
N VAL A 127 -10.07 -4.54 0.55
CA VAL A 127 -11.12 -3.88 1.35
C VAL A 127 -12.52 -4.26 0.86
N VAL A 128 -12.76 -4.22 -0.44
CA VAL A 128 -14.08 -4.53 -1.01
C VAL A 128 -14.46 -5.98 -0.75
N THR A 129 -13.56 -6.93 -1.00
CA THR A 129 -13.83 -8.36 -0.77
C THR A 129 -14.00 -8.66 0.71
N GLY A 130 -13.22 -8.03 1.59
CA GLY A 130 -13.39 -8.16 3.04
C GLY A 130 -14.73 -7.61 3.54
N LEU A 131 -15.19 -6.49 3.01
CA LEU A 131 -16.53 -5.95 3.34
C LEU A 131 -17.64 -6.88 2.88
N VAL A 132 -17.50 -7.51 1.70
CA VAL A 132 -18.47 -8.49 1.19
C VAL A 132 -18.47 -9.73 2.07
N ALA A 133 -17.30 -10.33 2.35
CA ALA A 133 -17.16 -11.50 3.19
C ALA A 133 -17.75 -11.26 4.61
N TYR A 134 -17.50 -10.09 5.19
CA TYR A 134 -18.05 -9.70 6.48
C TYR A 134 -19.57 -9.53 6.43
N GLY A 135 -20.10 -9.02 5.31
CA GLY A 135 -21.53 -8.92 5.03
C GLY A 135 -22.23 -10.28 4.91
N GLU A 136 -21.58 -11.28 4.32
CA GLU A 136 -22.07 -12.66 4.22
C GLU A 136 -22.21 -13.35 5.59
N LEU A 137 -21.42 -12.92 6.58
CA LEU A 137 -21.59 -13.32 7.98
C LEU A 137 -22.75 -12.58 8.69
N GLY A 138 -23.52 -11.77 7.97
CA GLY A 138 -24.61 -10.97 8.55
C GLY A 138 -24.12 -9.79 9.39
N ARG A 139 -22.86 -9.36 9.20
CA ARG A 139 -22.19 -8.29 9.97
C ARG A 139 -21.78 -7.13 9.08
N GLY A 140 -21.58 -5.96 9.67
CA GLY A 140 -21.08 -4.77 8.98
C GLY A 140 -22.08 -4.09 8.05
N PRO A 141 -21.62 -3.10 7.25
CA PRO A 141 -22.50 -2.21 6.46
C PRO A 141 -23.17 -2.91 5.28
N LEU A 142 -22.66 -4.04 4.81
CA LEU A 142 -23.22 -4.81 3.71
C LEU A 142 -24.11 -5.98 4.19
N ALA A 143 -24.30 -6.16 5.51
CA ALA A 143 -25.25 -7.13 6.05
C ALA A 143 -26.65 -6.85 5.50
N GLY A 144 -27.29 -7.85 4.89
CA GLY A 144 -28.60 -7.69 4.22
C GLY A 144 -28.55 -7.16 2.79
N MET A 145 -27.41 -6.71 2.28
CA MET A 145 -27.20 -6.36 0.87
C MET A 145 -26.56 -7.51 0.09
N VAL A 146 -25.83 -8.39 0.77
CA VAL A 146 -25.22 -9.59 0.19
C VAL A 146 -25.96 -10.83 0.66
N THR A 147 -25.90 -11.91 -0.12
CA THR A 147 -26.52 -13.19 0.26
C THR A 147 -25.80 -13.75 1.47
N PRO A 148 -26.51 -14.04 2.58
CA PRO A 148 -25.89 -14.65 3.74
C PRO A 148 -25.27 -16.01 3.41
N ARG A 149 -24.13 -16.31 4.02
CA ARG A 149 -23.47 -17.61 3.92
C ARG A 149 -24.39 -18.66 4.55
N THR A 150 -24.87 -19.59 3.76
CA THR A 150 -25.64 -20.72 4.26
C THR A 150 -24.67 -21.78 4.78
N PRO A 151 -24.77 -22.21 6.06
CA PRO A 151 -24.00 -23.34 6.54
C PRO A 151 -24.21 -24.54 5.63
N ALA A 152 -23.15 -25.28 5.28
CA ALA A 152 -23.30 -26.50 4.48
C ALA A 152 -24.28 -27.44 5.18
N ALA A 153 -25.33 -27.85 4.46
CA ALA A 153 -26.27 -28.82 4.98
C ALA A 153 -25.53 -30.13 5.32
N PRO A 154 -25.73 -30.72 6.52
CA PRO A 154 -25.09 -31.97 6.85
C PRO A 154 -25.48 -33.03 5.80
N PRO A 155 -24.57 -33.91 5.41
CA PRO A 155 -24.84 -34.92 4.38
C PRO A 155 -26.07 -35.77 4.80
N PRO A 156 -26.98 -36.10 3.85
CA PRO A 156 -28.15 -36.89 4.14
C PRO A 156 -27.72 -38.25 4.72
N GLY A 157 -28.06 -38.53 5.99
CA GLY A 157 -27.76 -39.80 6.65
C GLY A 157 -26.89 -39.73 7.90
N SER A 158 -26.38 -38.57 8.32
CA SER A 158 -25.60 -38.43 9.54
C SER A 158 -26.44 -38.31 10.82
N HIS A 159 -27.45 -39.19 10.97
CA HIS A 159 -28.14 -39.34 12.24
C HIS A 159 -27.34 -40.25 13.16
N GLY A 160 -26.66 -39.65 14.10
CA GLY A 160 -26.21 -40.29 15.34
C GLY A 160 -24.97 -41.13 15.24
N ALA A 161 -23.89 -40.59 15.74
CA ALA A 161 -23.02 -41.15 16.76
C ALA A 161 -21.66 -40.44 16.76
N GLY A 162 -21.28 -39.91 17.89
CA GLY A 162 -19.86 -39.64 18.18
C GLY A 162 -19.35 -38.29 17.65
N SER A 163 -19.12 -37.39 18.58
CA SER A 163 -18.23 -36.25 18.45
C SER A 163 -16.87 -36.64 17.84
N SER A 164 -16.79 -36.64 16.54
CA SER A 164 -15.53 -36.47 15.84
C SER A 164 -15.48 -35.02 15.38
N GLU A 165 -14.78 -34.21 16.13
CA GLU A 165 -14.30 -32.88 15.75
C GLU A 165 -13.32 -33.04 14.58
N ASP A 166 -13.82 -33.41 13.41
CA ASP A 166 -12.97 -33.39 12.22
C ASP A 166 -13.86 -33.22 10.97
N GLY A 167 -13.72 -32.09 10.30
CA GLY A 167 -14.09 -31.96 8.89
C GLY A 167 -15.44 -31.39 8.53
N GLY A 168 -16.09 -30.57 9.33
CA GLY A 168 -17.12 -29.65 8.85
C GLY A 168 -16.49 -28.37 8.27
N GLY A 169 -15.66 -28.48 7.23
CA GLY A 169 -15.14 -27.32 6.51
C GLY A 169 -16.32 -26.53 5.98
N GLU A 170 -16.65 -25.40 6.65
CA GLU A 170 -17.56 -24.41 6.07
C GLU A 170 -17.00 -24.05 4.70
N ALA A 171 -17.79 -24.25 3.64
CA ALA A 171 -17.37 -23.86 2.30
C ALA A 171 -16.99 -22.38 2.34
N GLU A 172 -15.71 -22.09 2.19
CA GLU A 172 -15.19 -20.73 2.22
C GLU A 172 -15.87 -19.94 1.11
N SER A 173 -16.33 -18.73 1.40
CA SER A 173 -16.99 -17.94 0.38
C SER A 173 -15.96 -17.44 -0.64
N LEU A 174 -16.37 -17.29 -1.88
CA LEU A 174 -15.52 -16.70 -2.92
C LEU A 174 -14.98 -15.32 -2.49
N ALA A 175 -15.76 -14.54 -1.74
CA ALA A 175 -15.32 -13.24 -1.26
C ALA A 175 -14.22 -13.38 -0.20
N ALA A 176 -14.30 -14.36 0.70
CA ALA A 176 -13.25 -14.64 1.68
C ALA A 176 -11.96 -15.13 1.01
N GLU A 177 -12.06 -16.09 0.07
CA GLU A 177 -10.92 -16.59 -0.71
C GLU A 177 -10.23 -15.47 -1.52
N LEU A 178 -11.02 -14.61 -2.16
CA LEU A 178 -10.48 -13.45 -2.88
C LEU A 178 -9.84 -12.43 -1.94
N HIS A 179 -10.43 -12.24 -0.74
CA HIS A 179 -9.87 -11.34 0.27
C HIS A 179 -8.49 -11.80 0.73
N GLU A 180 -8.36 -13.06 1.08
CA GLU A 180 -7.08 -13.65 1.48
C GLU A 180 -6.05 -13.59 0.35
N THR A 181 -6.45 -13.99 -0.86
CA THR A 181 -5.57 -13.95 -2.04
C THR A 181 -5.07 -12.52 -2.30
N LEU A 182 -5.95 -11.52 -2.28
CA LEU A 182 -5.58 -10.12 -2.50
C LEU A 182 -4.73 -9.56 -1.38
N ALA A 183 -4.97 -9.96 -0.11
CA ALA A 183 -4.13 -9.58 1.02
C ALA A 183 -2.69 -10.13 0.84
N ASN A 184 -2.55 -11.39 0.44
CA ASN A 184 -1.26 -12.02 0.17
C ASN A 184 -0.55 -11.39 -1.04
N VAL A 185 -1.27 -11.07 -2.12
CA VAL A 185 -0.73 -10.31 -3.28
C VAL A 185 -0.27 -8.93 -2.85
N THR A 186 -1.06 -8.24 -2.02
CA THR A 186 -0.70 -6.92 -1.48
C THR A 186 0.59 -7.00 -0.65
N LEU A 187 0.73 -8.01 0.21
CA LEU A 187 1.97 -8.24 0.96
C LEU A 187 3.16 -8.45 0.02
N GLY A 188 3.01 -9.27 -1.01
CA GLY A 188 4.05 -9.47 -2.03
C GLY A 188 4.44 -8.16 -2.74
N LEU A 189 3.47 -7.32 -3.09
CA LEU A 189 3.73 -5.99 -3.66
C LEU A 189 4.41 -5.05 -2.67
N ILE A 190 4.09 -5.12 -1.37
CA ILE A 190 4.77 -4.34 -0.33
C ILE A 190 6.25 -4.76 -0.24
N VAL A 191 6.56 -6.05 -0.25
CA VAL A 191 7.95 -6.54 -0.27
C VAL A 191 8.68 -6.01 -1.50
N LEU A 192 8.08 -6.11 -2.67
CA LEU A 192 8.65 -5.58 -3.91
C LEU A 192 8.82 -4.06 -3.86
N HIS A 193 7.88 -3.32 -3.26
CA HIS A 193 7.98 -1.88 -3.02
C HIS A 193 9.18 -1.54 -2.14
N LEU A 194 9.37 -2.25 -1.03
CA LEU A 194 10.51 -2.04 -0.13
C LEU A 194 11.85 -2.31 -0.83
N LEU A 195 11.93 -3.38 -1.63
CA LEU A 195 13.12 -3.67 -2.44
C LEU A 195 13.38 -2.57 -3.48
N GLY A 196 12.32 -2.06 -4.12
CA GLY A 196 12.40 -0.94 -5.06
C GLY A 196 12.90 0.35 -4.39
N VAL A 197 12.38 0.66 -3.20
CA VAL A 197 12.83 1.82 -2.40
C VAL A 197 14.29 1.67 -1.99
N ALA A 198 14.70 0.49 -1.52
CA ALA A 198 16.10 0.21 -1.16
C ALA A 198 17.01 0.34 -2.38
N GLY A 199 16.66 -0.28 -3.51
CA GLY A 199 17.43 -0.22 -4.75
C GLY A 199 17.58 1.21 -5.28
N ALA A 200 16.48 1.99 -5.30
CA ALA A 200 16.51 3.38 -5.73
C ALA A 200 17.30 4.26 -4.75
N SER A 201 17.20 4.02 -3.44
CA SER A 201 17.98 4.73 -2.43
C SER A 201 19.49 4.52 -2.62
N LEU A 202 19.90 3.28 -2.90
CA LEU A 202 21.31 2.95 -3.18
C LEU A 202 21.80 3.56 -4.51
N ALA A 203 21.00 3.41 -5.57
CA ALA A 203 21.35 3.90 -6.91
C ALA A 203 21.51 5.43 -6.95
N HIS A 204 20.66 6.16 -6.25
CA HIS A 204 20.66 7.62 -6.23
C HIS A 204 21.37 8.23 -5.00
N ARG A 205 21.91 7.38 -4.10
CA ARG A 205 22.55 7.81 -2.84
C ARG A 205 21.66 8.77 -2.04
N GLU A 206 20.36 8.49 -2.00
CA GLU A 206 19.35 9.31 -1.35
C GLU A 206 18.51 8.44 -0.37
N ASN A 207 18.26 8.92 0.83
CA ASN A 207 17.40 8.20 1.78
C ASN A 207 15.92 8.49 1.50
N LEU A 208 15.29 7.61 0.69
CA LEU A 208 13.88 7.75 0.32
C LEU A 208 12.93 7.52 1.50
N VAL A 209 13.31 6.72 2.49
CA VAL A 209 12.51 6.52 3.71
C VAL A 209 12.50 7.81 4.53
N ALA A 210 13.65 8.44 4.74
CA ALA A 210 13.73 9.74 5.40
C ALA A 210 12.95 10.81 4.64
N ALA A 211 12.99 10.80 3.30
CA ALA A 211 12.20 11.71 2.49
C ALA A 211 10.69 11.54 2.72
N MET A 212 10.20 10.31 2.96
CA MET A 212 8.80 10.05 3.29
C MET A 212 8.44 10.47 4.73
N ILE A 213 9.41 10.55 5.65
CA ILE A 213 9.20 11.06 7.02
C ILE A 213 9.22 12.59 7.04
N HIS A 214 10.23 13.22 6.41
CA HIS A 214 10.43 14.67 6.50
C HIS A 214 9.78 15.45 5.35
N GLY A 215 9.39 14.79 4.26
CA GLY A 215 8.72 15.38 3.10
C GLY A 215 9.67 16.12 2.15
N ARG A 216 10.97 16.09 2.37
CA ARG A 216 11.96 16.87 1.62
C ARG A 216 12.95 15.98 0.88
N LYS A 217 13.38 16.43 -0.30
CA LYS A 217 14.46 15.83 -1.10
C LYS A 217 15.48 16.89 -1.48
N ARG A 218 16.73 16.49 -1.68
CA ARG A 218 17.77 17.38 -2.19
C ARG A 218 17.44 17.82 -3.62
N ARG A 219 17.60 19.11 -3.91
CA ARG A 219 17.53 19.63 -5.27
C ARG A 219 18.78 19.19 -6.04
N ASP A 220 18.64 18.68 -7.26
CA ASP A 220 19.78 18.46 -8.13
C ASP A 220 20.35 19.81 -8.58
N ARG A 221 21.67 19.95 -8.52
CA ARG A 221 22.37 21.13 -9.04
C ARG A 221 22.48 21.13 -10.57
N ASP A 222 22.25 19.99 -11.20
CA ASP A 222 22.27 19.86 -12.65
C ASP A 222 20.87 20.18 -13.18
N GLY A 223 20.65 21.51 -13.36
CA GLY A 223 19.43 22.03 -13.94
C GLY A 223 19.27 21.52 -15.38
N HIS A 224 18.29 20.68 -15.59
CA HIS A 224 17.55 20.55 -16.87
C HIS A 224 16.12 20.13 -16.53
#